data_519b7e83a824734361d1c94b25b635f5
#
_entry.id   519b7e83a824734361d1c94b25b635f5
#
_cell.length_a   1.000
_cell.length_b   1.000
_cell.length_c   1.000
_cell.angle_alpha   90.00
_cell.angle_beta   90.00
_cell.angle_gamma   90.00
#
_symmetry.space_group_name_H-M   'P 1'
#
loop_
_entity.id
_entity.type
_entity.pdbx_description
1 polymer ?
#
loop_
_entity_poly.entity_id
_entity_poly.type
_entity_poly.pdbx_seq_one_letter_code
_entity_poly.pdbx_strand_id
1 'polypeptide(L)'
;MAKGASISGFPEWLPSERVVEQRVIDTLRKVFELNGFIGIETRAVETGASLLKKGETSKEIYLLSRLQEVGHESDTPIEERLGLHFDLTVPLSRYVVEHSGALAFPFKRWQIQKVWRGERPQEGRFREFVQADIDVIGAGDLPDHYEVELPLVMVSALEELRAYGLPKATVHANNRKLSEGFYRGLGLTDVEGVLREIDKLDKIGADEVARLLTETCGATEAQARACLELAELTASDGAELAAKFDALCEAHGIVKDSESYTLARQGLDTLAMIVDEAAAIRPGSVIADLKIARGLDYYTGSVYETFLDGAASLGSICSGGRYDNLASQGNRKYPGVGLSIGLSRLVSYMLHTAGAHANRVSPAAVLVAVWNEEDRPAANRIANQLRARGIATDVAPTAAKLGKQIKYADKLGIPYVWFPAAAAEGAEGAEPAGDEVKNIVTGEQVAADCTSWEPDTVVAQQTVEI
;
A
#
# COMPACT_ATOMS: atom_id res chain seq x y z
N MET A 1 -10.16 23.72 -27.70
CA MET A 1 -9.06 23.48 -26.75
C MET A 1 -8.64 22.01 -26.91
N ALA A 2 -7.38 21.75 -27.26
CA ALA A 2 -6.88 20.38 -27.28
C ALA A 2 -7.04 19.80 -25.86
N LYS A 3 -7.74 18.65 -25.73
CA LYS A 3 -7.69 17.89 -24.48
C LYS A 3 -6.22 17.66 -24.16
N GLY A 4 -5.73 18.16 -23.01
CA GLY A 4 -4.42 17.82 -22.53
C GLY A 4 -4.28 16.30 -22.58
N ALA A 5 -3.26 15.80 -23.29
CA ALA A 5 -3.05 14.37 -23.40
C ALA A 5 -2.65 13.84 -22.01
N SER A 6 -3.50 13.03 -21.39
CA SER A 6 -3.13 12.30 -20.18
C SER A 6 -1.98 11.35 -20.50
N ILE A 7 -0.98 11.28 -19.63
CA ILE A 7 0.14 10.34 -19.79
C ILE A 7 -0.32 8.97 -19.31
N SER A 8 -0.26 7.97 -20.20
CA SER A 8 -0.70 6.62 -19.88
C SER A 8 0.09 6.01 -18.71
N GLY A 9 -0.61 5.55 -17.68
CA GLY A 9 -0.03 4.97 -16.47
C GLY A 9 0.38 5.97 -15.39
N PHE A 10 0.06 7.26 -15.55
CA PHE A 10 0.30 8.32 -14.58
C PHE A 10 -1.06 8.90 -14.16
N PRO A 11 -1.76 8.28 -13.22
CA PRO A 11 -3.09 8.71 -12.80
C PRO A 11 -3.04 10.03 -12.01
N GLU A 12 -4.03 10.87 -12.22
CA GLU A 12 -4.30 12.06 -11.42
C GLU A 12 -5.73 11.96 -10.89
N TRP A 13 -5.86 11.87 -9.59
CA TRP A 13 -7.16 11.75 -8.93
C TRP A 13 -7.87 13.11 -8.89
N LEU A 14 -9.17 13.11 -9.20
CA LEU A 14 -10.01 14.27 -8.97
C LEU A 14 -10.13 14.57 -7.45
N PRO A 15 -10.52 15.79 -7.04
CA PRO A 15 -10.55 16.14 -5.62
C PRO A 15 -11.36 15.18 -4.73
N SER A 16 -12.51 14.67 -5.20
CA SER A 16 -13.30 13.68 -4.47
C SER A 16 -12.60 12.33 -4.33
N GLU A 17 -11.94 11.86 -5.40
CA GLU A 17 -11.17 10.62 -5.43
C GLU A 17 -9.92 10.74 -4.53
N ARG A 18 -9.28 11.92 -4.54
CA ARG A 18 -8.12 12.21 -3.68
C ARG A 18 -8.48 12.17 -2.19
N VAL A 19 -9.72 12.51 -1.80
CA VAL A 19 -10.22 12.34 -0.43
C VAL A 19 -10.21 10.86 -0.05
N VAL A 20 -10.69 9.97 -0.92
CA VAL A 20 -10.67 8.51 -0.69
C VAL A 20 -9.23 8.03 -0.50
N GLU A 21 -8.33 8.37 -1.42
CA GLU A 21 -6.92 8.01 -1.31
C GLU A 21 -6.30 8.50 0.01
N GLN A 22 -6.58 9.75 0.41
CA GLN A 22 -6.02 10.29 1.66
C GLN A 22 -6.56 9.54 2.89
N ARG A 23 -7.85 9.15 2.90
CA ARG A 23 -8.41 8.37 4.01
C ARG A 23 -7.77 6.98 4.10
N VAL A 24 -7.51 6.34 2.96
CA VAL A 24 -6.76 5.07 2.92
C VAL A 24 -5.37 5.25 3.50
N ILE A 25 -4.63 6.29 3.09
CA ILE A 25 -3.30 6.61 3.62
C ILE A 25 -3.34 6.82 5.14
N ASP A 26 -4.28 7.64 5.63
CA ASP A 26 -4.41 7.95 7.05
C ASP A 26 -4.76 6.71 7.89
N THR A 27 -5.60 5.82 7.35
CA THR A 27 -5.96 4.54 7.99
C THR A 27 -4.75 3.62 8.10
N LEU A 28 -4.00 3.41 7.00
CA LEU A 28 -2.80 2.59 7.00
C LEU A 28 -1.75 3.14 7.98
N ARG A 29 -1.47 4.44 7.91
CA ARG A 29 -0.54 5.11 8.82
C ARG A 29 -0.92 4.86 10.27
N LYS A 30 -2.19 5.07 10.64
CA LYS A 30 -2.69 4.85 12.00
C LYS A 30 -2.43 3.41 12.48
N VAL A 31 -2.73 2.41 11.65
CA VAL A 31 -2.49 1.01 12.00
C VAL A 31 -0.99 0.74 12.19
N PHE A 32 -0.14 1.23 11.30
CA PHE A 32 1.30 1.05 11.40
C PHE A 32 1.89 1.71 12.66
N GLU A 33 1.48 2.94 12.96
CA GLU A 33 1.92 3.67 14.17
C GLU A 33 1.43 2.98 15.47
N LEU A 34 0.21 2.43 15.48
CA LEU A 34 -0.31 1.64 16.62
C LEU A 34 0.51 0.38 16.88
N ASN A 35 1.17 -0.17 15.85
CA ASN A 35 2.07 -1.32 15.96
C ASN A 35 3.54 -0.91 16.15
N GLY A 36 3.82 0.37 16.45
CA GLY A 36 5.15 0.88 16.78
C GLY A 36 6.08 1.09 15.59
N PHE A 37 5.55 1.15 14.36
CA PHE A 37 6.36 1.50 13.19
C PHE A 37 6.57 3.00 13.10
N ILE A 38 7.79 3.42 12.78
CA ILE A 38 8.22 4.82 12.66
C ILE A 38 8.14 5.26 11.20
N GLY A 39 7.51 6.40 10.94
CA GLY A 39 7.42 6.95 9.58
C GLY A 39 8.76 7.48 9.08
N ILE A 40 9.12 7.09 7.86
CA ILE A 40 10.24 7.69 7.12
C ILE A 40 9.82 8.04 5.69
N GLU A 41 10.60 8.91 5.08
CA GLU A 41 10.56 9.19 3.64
C GLU A 41 11.99 9.20 3.10
N THR A 42 12.23 8.52 1.98
CA THR A 42 13.52 8.52 1.30
C THR A 42 13.47 9.40 0.06
N ARG A 43 14.63 9.82 -0.44
CA ARG A 43 14.69 10.52 -1.72
C ARG A 43 14.15 9.65 -2.84
N ALA A 44 13.44 10.25 -3.80
CA ALA A 44 12.87 9.54 -4.95
C ALA A 44 13.93 9.17 -6.01
N VAL A 45 15.06 9.85 -5.97
CA VAL A 45 16.16 9.68 -6.95
C VAL A 45 17.29 8.88 -6.31
N GLU A 46 17.69 7.82 -6.99
CA GLU A 46 18.79 6.93 -6.60
C GLU A 46 19.83 6.82 -7.72
N THR A 47 21.04 6.37 -7.40
CA THR A 47 22.04 6.04 -8.40
C THR A 47 21.70 4.72 -9.11
N GLY A 48 22.11 4.57 -10.36
CA GLY A 48 21.97 3.32 -11.11
C GLY A 48 22.57 2.13 -10.37
N ALA A 49 23.75 2.32 -9.72
CA ALA A 49 24.35 1.29 -8.88
C ALA A 49 23.43 0.81 -7.75
N SER A 50 22.65 1.70 -7.13
CA SER A 50 21.67 1.33 -6.10
C SER A 50 20.48 0.62 -6.71
N LEU A 51 19.95 1.11 -7.84
CA LEU A 51 18.76 0.57 -8.48
C LEU A 51 18.99 -0.83 -9.08
N LEU A 52 20.20 -1.13 -9.54
CA LEU A 52 20.57 -2.41 -10.13
C LEU A 52 20.84 -3.53 -9.10
N LYS A 53 20.90 -3.22 -7.80
CA LYS A 53 21.16 -4.22 -6.75
C LYS A 53 20.11 -5.34 -6.67
N LYS A 54 18.90 -5.12 -7.17
CA LYS A 54 17.75 -6.04 -7.06
C LYS A 54 17.55 -6.92 -8.31
N GLY A 55 18.58 -7.15 -9.12
CA GLY A 55 18.53 -8.11 -10.23
C GLY A 55 17.82 -7.61 -11.50
N GLU A 56 16.98 -8.45 -12.13
CA GLU A 56 16.42 -8.23 -13.49
C GLU A 56 15.45 -7.03 -13.66
N THR A 57 15.29 -6.20 -12.66
CA THR A 57 14.40 -5.00 -12.70
C THR A 57 14.91 -3.86 -13.60
N SER A 58 16.08 -4.01 -14.20
CA SER A 58 16.70 -2.96 -15.04
C SER A 58 15.81 -2.45 -16.18
N LYS A 59 14.90 -3.30 -16.72
CA LYS A 59 13.97 -2.93 -17.81
C LYS A 59 12.85 -1.99 -17.37
N GLU A 60 12.63 -1.85 -16.07
CA GLU A 60 11.53 -1.07 -15.50
C GLU A 60 11.97 0.26 -14.90
N ILE A 61 13.28 0.53 -14.86
CA ILE A 61 13.86 1.72 -14.24
C ILE A 61 13.76 2.92 -15.18
N TYR A 62 13.20 4.03 -14.69
CA TYR A 62 13.28 5.33 -15.35
C TYR A 62 14.59 6.02 -15.00
N LEU A 63 15.41 6.28 -16.02
CA LEU A 63 16.60 7.11 -15.88
C LEU A 63 16.26 8.59 -16.07
N LEU A 64 16.96 9.45 -15.35
CA LEU A 64 16.83 10.90 -15.43
C LEU A 64 17.96 11.49 -16.25
N SER A 65 17.61 12.44 -17.10
CA SER A 65 18.56 13.29 -17.85
C SER A 65 18.17 14.75 -17.68
N ARG A 66 19.16 15.64 -17.63
CA ARG A 66 18.89 17.06 -17.70
C ARG A 66 18.42 17.40 -19.11
N LEU A 67 17.53 18.38 -19.25
CA LEU A 67 17.02 18.78 -20.56
C LEU A 67 18.15 19.20 -21.53
N GLN A 68 19.23 19.78 -21.01
CA GLN A 68 20.41 20.17 -21.78
C GLN A 68 21.22 18.99 -22.34
N GLU A 69 21.04 17.79 -21.78
CA GLU A 69 21.74 16.57 -22.18
C GLU A 69 20.94 15.79 -23.24
N VAL A 70 19.71 16.21 -23.54
CA VAL A 70 18.85 15.53 -24.52
C VAL A 70 19.47 15.67 -25.91
N GLY A 71 19.70 14.54 -26.60
CA GLY A 71 20.33 14.48 -27.93
C GLY A 71 21.84 14.25 -27.88
N HIS A 72 22.47 14.22 -26.71
CA HIS A 72 23.85 13.81 -26.56
C HIS A 72 23.86 12.38 -25.90
N GLU A 73 24.66 11.46 -26.48
CA GLU A 73 24.94 10.20 -25.81
C GLU A 73 25.69 10.49 -24.52
N SER A 74 25.21 9.97 -23.41
CA SER A 74 25.87 10.14 -22.13
C SER A 74 26.99 9.11 -22.01
N ASP A 75 28.23 9.57 -21.92
CA ASP A 75 29.40 8.71 -21.62
C ASP A 75 29.44 8.24 -20.15
N THR A 76 28.51 8.74 -19.32
CA THR A 76 28.41 8.35 -17.91
C THR A 76 27.96 6.90 -17.80
N PRO A 77 28.69 6.02 -17.08
CA PRO A 77 28.30 4.65 -16.83
C PRO A 77 26.91 4.58 -16.20
N ILE A 78 26.14 3.53 -16.49
CA ILE A 78 24.76 3.39 -16.03
C ILE A 78 24.68 3.39 -14.48
N GLU A 79 25.70 2.89 -13.82
CA GLU A 79 25.82 2.83 -12.37
C GLU A 79 25.91 4.22 -11.72
N GLU A 80 26.45 5.21 -12.42
CA GLU A 80 26.58 6.59 -11.96
C GLU A 80 25.39 7.47 -12.36
N ARG A 81 24.56 7.01 -13.30
CA ARG A 81 23.38 7.76 -13.74
C ARG A 81 22.32 7.78 -12.64
N LEU A 82 21.51 8.82 -12.64
CA LEU A 82 20.39 8.95 -11.73
C LEU A 82 19.12 8.33 -12.32
N GLY A 83 18.30 7.73 -11.47
CA GLY A 83 17.01 7.19 -11.87
C GLY A 83 15.98 7.36 -10.75
N LEU A 84 14.71 7.15 -11.11
CA LEU A 84 13.61 7.12 -10.14
C LEU A 84 13.56 5.75 -9.47
N HIS A 85 13.31 5.72 -8.16
CA HIS A 85 13.17 4.46 -7.44
C HIS A 85 11.90 3.72 -7.91
N PHE A 86 12.01 2.42 -8.11
CA PHE A 86 10.91 1.55 -8.57
C PHE A 86 10.21 0.81 -7.43
N ASP A 87 10.77 0.87 -6.22
CA ASP A 87 10.23 0.35 -4.96
C ASP A 87 10.74 1.19 -3.78
N LEU A 88 10.33 0.83 -2.56
CA LEU A 88 10.76 1.50 -1.34
C LEU A 88 11.79 0.69 -0.53
N THR A 89 12.07 -0.56 -0.92
CA THR A 89 13.00 -1.45 -0.22
C THR A 89 14.46 -1.15 -0.58
N VAL A 90 14.76 -0.87 -1.86
CA VAL A 90 16.11 -0.47 -2.30
C VAL A 90 16.55 0.85 -1.65
N PRO A 91 15.74 1.93 -1.66
CA PRO A 91 16.04 3.14 -0.93
C PRO A 91 16.21 2.92 0.58
N LEU A 92 15.38 2.05 1.20
CA LEU A 92 15.51 1.69 2.60
C LEU A 92 16.85 1.04 2.90
N SER A 93 17.27 0.07 2.07
CA SER A 93 18.55 -0.62 2.29
C SER A 93 19.74 0.34 2.31
N ARG A 94 19.76 1.32 1.40
CA ARG A 94 20.76 2.40 1.40
C ARG A 94 20.62 3.27 2.65
N TYR A 95 19.39 3.71 2.99
CA TYR A 95 19.10 4.56 4.13
C TYR A 95 19.61 3.94 5.44
N VAL A 96 19.35 2.65 5.65
CA VAL A 96 19.82 1.91 6.84
C VAL A 96 21.36 1.89 6.90
N VAL A 97 22.02 1.60 5.79
CA VAL A 97 23.49 1.58 5.73
C VAL A 97 24.07 2.96 6.03
N GLU A 98 23.55 4.03 5.41
CA GLU A 98 24.03 5.41 5.57
C GLU A 98 23.80 5.94 6.98
N HIS A 99 22.70 5.55 7.64
CA HIS A 99 22.28 6.10 8.93
C HIS A 99 22.35 5.11 10.09
N SER A 100 23.00 3.95 9.92
CA SER A 100 23.01 2.87 10.92
C SER A 100 23.49 3.31 12.31
N GLY A 101 24.37 4.31 12.39
CA GLY A 101 24.83 4.86 13.67
C GLY A 101 23.82 5.74 14.41
N ALA A 102 22.75 6.15 13.75
CA ALA A 102 21.69 6.99 14.33
C ALA A 102 20.36 6.22 14.52
N LEU A 103 20.27 5.01 13.98
CA LEU A 103 19.05 4.17 14.08
C LEU A 103 19.14 3.24 15.29
N ALA A 104 18.00 3.05 15.97
CA ALA A 104 17.84 2.00 16.96
C ALA A 104 17.36 0.71 16.28
N PHE A 105 17.98 -0.43 16.61
CA PHE A 105 17.62 -1.74 16.06
C PHE A 105 16.99 -2.64 17.14
N PRO A 106 16.00 -3.50 16.79
CA PRO A 106 15.39 -3.62 15.46
C PRO A 106 14.68 -2.34 15.04
N PHE A 107 14.94 -1.90 13.78
CA PHE A 107 14.34 -0.69 13.22
C PHE A 107 13.05 -1.03 12.50
N LYS A 108 11.92 -0.66 13.12
CA LYS A 108 10.57 -0.83 12.57
C LYS A 108 10.18 0.46 11.85
N ARG A 109 10.01 0.39 10.51
CA ARG A 109 9.63 1.58 9.73
C ARG A 109 8.35 1.36 8.94
N TRP A 110 7.58 2.43 8.71
CA TRP A 110 6.61 2.51 7.63
C TRP A 110 6.98 3.62 6.66
N GLN A 111 6.58 3.45 5.40
CA GLN A 111 6.78 4.45 4.36
C GLN A 111 5.64 4.36 3.35
N ILE A 112 5.01 5.51 3.04
CA ILE A 112 3.95 5.61 2.03
C ILE A 112 4.41 6.67 1.03
N GLN A 113 4.83 6.24 -0.16
CA GLN A 113 5.46 7.12 -1.13
C GLN A 113 5.21 6.63 -2.56
N LYS A 114 5.33 7.53 -3.54
CA LYS A 114 5.26 7.20 -4.96
C LYS A 114 6.51 6.42 -5.39
N VAL A 115 6.28 5.48 -6.30
CA VAL A 115 7.32 4.73 -7.02
C VAL A 115 7.02 4.73 -8.52
N TRP A 116 8.03 4.43 -9.34
CA TRP A 116 7.92 4.50 -10.79
C TRP A 116 8.42 3.23 -11.45
N ARG A 117 7.57 2.63 -12.32
CA ARG A 117 7.91 1.43 -13.09
C ARG A 117 7.59 1.60 -14.57
N GLY A 118 8.53 1.25 -15.43
CA GLY A 118 8.41 1.34 -16.89
C GLY A 118 7.50 0.27 -17.51
N GLU A 119 6.76 -0.49 -16.72
CA GLU A 119 5.86 -1.55 -17.16
C GLU A 119 4.74 -1.03 -18.08
N ARG A 120 4.16 -1.95 -18.86
CA ARG A 120 2.96 -1.65 -19.65
C ARG A 120 1.77 -1.44 -18.71
N PRO A 121 1.09 -0.27 -18.76
CA PRO A 121 -0.08 -0.01 -17.93
C PRO A 121 -1.21 -1.01 -18.22
N GLN A 122 -1.90 -1.43 -17.16
CA GLN A 122 -3.10 -2.28 -17.20
C GLN A 122 -4.07 -1.77 -16.12
N GLU A 123 -5.27 -2.33 -16.07
CA GLU A 123 -6.21 -2.02 -14.99
C GLU A 123 -5.58 -2.30 -13.61
N GLY A 124 -5.58 -1.29 -12.73
CA GLY A 124 -4.93 -1.35 -11.43
C GLY A 124 -3.39 -1.41 -11.46
N ARG A 125 -2.74 -1.31 -12.64
CA ARG A 125 -1.28 -1.23 -12.78
C ARG A 125 -0.88 0.07 -13.44
N PHE A 126 -0.16 0.89 -12.70
CA PHE A 126 0.28 2.21 -13.10
C PHE A 126 1.80 2.26 -13.23
N ARG A 127 2.29 3.26 -13.97
CA ARG A 127 3.72 3.58 -14.08
C ARG A 127 4.20 4.48 -12.95
N GLU A 128 3.34 5.34 -12.46
CA GLU A 128 3.50 6.11 -11.23
C GLU A 128 2.40 5.67 -10.26
N PHE A 129 2.76 5.19 -9.08
CA PHE A 129 1.79 4.73 -8.10
C PHE A 129 2.35 4.81 -6.68
N VAL A 130 1.47 4.80 -5.69
CA VAL A 130 1.84 4.83 -4.28
C VAL A 130 1.99 3.40 -3.77
N GLN A 131 3.10 3.13 -3.09
CA GLN A 131 3.30 1.95 -2.24
C GLN A 131 3.20 2.35 -0.78
N ALA A 132 2.69 1.43 0.04
CA ALA A 132 2.67 1.52 1.49
C ALA A 132 3.39 0.30 2.07
N ASP A 133 4.58 0.54 2.60
CA ASP A 133 5.51 -0.49 3.05
C ASP A 133 5.70 -0.44 4.56
N ILE A 134 5.82 -1.62 5.16
CA ILE A 134 6.38 -1.80 6.51
C ILE A 134 7.55 -2.76 6.46
N ASP A 135 8.61 -2.46 7.22
CA ASP A 135 9.76 -3.33 7.38
C ASP A 135 10.27 -3.32 8.81
N VAL A 136 10.87 -4.42 9.21
CA VAL A 136 11.69 -4.54 10.41
C VAL A 136 13.09 -4.95 10.01
N ILE A 137 14.08 -4.16 10.39
CA ILE A 137 15.49 -4.39 10.08
C ILE A 137 16.25 -4.69 11.37
N GLY A 138 16.99 -5.80 11.40
CA GLY A 138 17.91 -6.16 12.47
C GLY A 138 19.33 -5.62 12.26
N ALA A 139 20.16 -5.72 13.27
CA ALA A 139 21.60 -5.46 13.18
C ALA A 139 22.37 -6.72 13.60
N GLY A 140 22.91 -7.43 12.61
CA GLY A 140 23.56 -8.72 12.78
C GLY A 140 22.60 -9.90 12.58
N ASP A 141 21.52 -9.95 13.35
CA ASP A 141 20.45 -10.92 13.26
C ASP A 141 19.06 -10.27 13.30
N LEU A 142 18.02 -11.03 13.00
CA LEU A 142 16.63 -10.64 13.13
C LEU A 142 15.80 -11.84 13.59
N PRO A 143 15.17 -11.77 14.79
CA PRO A 143 14.34 -12.84 15.32
C PRO A 143 13.16 -13.24 14.39
N ASP A 144 12.88 -14.53 14.29
CA ASP A 144 11.90 -15.09 13.36
C ASP A 144 10.44 -14.66 13.68
N HIS A 145 10.13 -14.26 14.94
CA HIS A 145 8.78 -13.79 15.28
C HIS A 145 8.33 -12.56 14.46
N TYR A 146 9.26 -11.79 13.90
CA TYR A 146 8.90 -10.70 12.98
C TYR A 146 8.31 -11.21 11.65
N GLU A 147 8.62 -12.45 11.26
CA GLU A 147 7.97 -13.10 10.11
C GLU A 147 6.50 -13.43 10.38
N VAL A 148 6.10 -13.53 11.65
CA VAL A 148 4.68 -13.65 12.07
C VAL A 148 4.03 -12.27 12.24
N GLU A 149 4.72 -11.35 12.91
CA GLU A 149 4.17 -10.02 13.24
C GLU A 149 3.77 -9.23 11.99
N LEU A 150 4.62 -9.18 10.97
CA LEU A 150 4.38 -8.33 9.81
C LEU A 150 3.12 -8.69 9.01
N PRO A 151 2.89 -9.96 8.62
CA PRO A 151 1.65 -10.32 7.92
C PRO A 151 0.39 -10.03 8.76
N LEU A 152 0.43 -10.17 10.09
CA LEU A 152 -0.69 -9.83 10.97
C LEU A 152 -0.97 -8.32 11.03
N VAL A 153 0.07 -7.49 11.03
CA VAL A 153 -0.09 -6.02 10.93
C VAL A 153 -0.72 -5.65 9.58
N MET A 154 -0.28 -6.28 8.48
CA MET A 154 -0.86 -6.05 7.16
C MET A 154 -2.31 -6.51 7.06
N VAL A 155 -2.64 -7.70 7.59
CA VAL A 155 -4.04 -8.16 7.66
C VAL A 155 -4.89 -7.17 8.46
N SER A 156 -4.38 -6.66 9.58
CA SER A 156 -5.11 -5.67 10.39
C SER A 156 -5.33 -4.38 9.63
N ALA A 157 -4.33 -3.91 8.88
CA ALA A 157 -4.43 -2.72 8.05
C ALA A 157 -5.45 -2.90 6.90
N LEU A 158 -5.44 -4.05 6.22
CA LEU A 158 -6.37 -4.36 5.14
C LEU A 158 -7.81 -4.56 5.66
N GLU A 159 -7.98 -5.08 6.88
CA GLU A 159 -9.31 -5.21 7.51
C GLU A 159 -9.95 -3.85 7.80
N GLU A 160 -9.18 -2.86 8.27
CA GLU A 160 -9.68 -1.49 8.45
C GLU A 160 -10.13 -0.86 7.12
N LEU A 161 -9.49 -1.23 6.00
CA LEU A 161 -9.86 -0.72 4.68
C LEU A 161 -11.18 -1.32 4.14
N ARG A 162 -11.74 -2.35 4.77
CA ARG A 162 -13.07 -2.87 4.42
C ARG A 162 -14.18 -1.84 4.61
N ALA A 163 -13.97 -0.89 5.50
CA ALA A 163 -14.86 0.26 5.65
C ALA A 163 -14.97 1.11 4.37
N TYR A 164 -14.05 0.95 3.43
CA TYR A 164 -14.04 1.62 2.12
C TYR A 164 -14.34 0.66 0.95
N GLY A 165 -14.98 -0.48 1.25
CA GLY A 165 -15.41 -1.44 0.22
C GLY A 165 -14.35 -2.45 -0.21
N LEU A 166 -13.22 -2.57 0.50
CA LEU A 166 -12.24 -3.61 0.21
C LEU A 166 -12.80 -4.98 0.63
N PRO A 167 -12.74 -6.03 -0.22
CA PRO A 167 -13.06 -7.39 0.19
C PRO A 167 -12.11 -7.91 1.28
N LYS A 168 -12.48 -9.03 1.93
CA LYS A 168 -11.58 -9.72 2.85
C LYS A 168 -10.29 -10.09 2.13
N ALA A 169 -9.17 -9.92 2.81
CA ALA A 169 -7.85 -10.29 2.33
C ALA A 169 -7.34 -11.55 3.03
N THR A 170 -6.67 -12.42 2.27
CA THR A 170 -5.97 -13.60 2.79
C THR A 170 -4.51 -13.53 2.37
N VAL A 171 -3.60 -13.70 3.32
CA VAL A 171 -2.17 -13.79 3.08
C VAL A 171 -1.80 -15.23 2.79
N HIS A 172 -1.16 -15.47 1.66
CA HIS A 172 -0.56 -16.73 1.28
C HIS A 172 0.92 -16.68 1.57
N ALA A 173 1.42 -17.60 2.36
CA ALA A 173 2.80 -17.65 2.81
C ALA A 173 3.50 -18.92 2.32
N ASN A 174 4.76 -18.77 1.91
CA ASN A 174 5.69 -19.87 1.66
C ASN A 174 7.03 -19.56 2.36
N ASN A 175 7.94 -20.52 2.36
CA ASN A 175 9.30 -20.30 2.86
C ASN A 175 10.32 -20.85 1.86
N ARG A 176 11.27 -20.00 1.45
CA ARG A 176 12.30 -20.36 0.47
C ARG A 176 13.09 -21.60 0.87
N LYS A 177 13.49 -21.71 2.15
CA LYS A 177 14.28 -22.85 2.63
C LYS A 177 13.53 -24.17 2.49
N LEU A 178 12.20 -24.15 2.68
CA LEU A 178 11.35 -25.33 2.49
C LEU A 178 11.41 -25.78 1.03
N SER A 179 11.11 -24.90 0.10
CA SER A 179 11.11 -25.20 -1.33
C SER A 179 12.51 -25.60 -1.83
N GLU A 180 13.56 -24.85 -1.44
CA GLU A 180 14.95 -25.14 -1.80
C GLU A 180 15.39 -26.51 -1.28
N GLY A 181 15.12 -26.80 -0.01
CA GLY A 181 15.49 -28.08 0.58
C GLY A 181 14.78 -29.27 -0.10
N PHE A 182 13.50 -29.12 -0.44
CA PHE A 182 12.76 -30.14 -1.18
C PHE A 182 13.36 -30.37 -2.58
N TYR A 183 13.61 -29.32 -3.35
CA TYR A 183 14.17 -29.45 -4.70
C TYR A 183 15.58 -30.04 -4.68
N ARG A 184 16.43 -29.65 -3.72
CA ARG A 184 17.74 -30.28 -3.49
C ARG A 184 17.62 -31.76 -3.09
N GLY A 185 16.60 -32.09 -2.29
CA GLY A 185 16.29 -33.48 -1.91
C GLY A 185 15.89 -34.36 -3.09
N LEU A 186 15.29 -33.79 -4.12
CA LEU A 186 15.02 -34.45 -5.39
C LEU A 186 16.29 -34.59 -6.27
N GLY A 187 17.41 -33.95 -5.90
CA GLY A 187 18.64 -33.93 -6.69
C GLY A 187 18.74 -32.82 -7.71
N LEU A 188 17.83 -31.82 -7.67
CA LEU A 188 17.87 -30.64 -8.53
C LEU A 188 18.92 -29.65 -8.01
N THR A 189 19.75 -29.13 -8.91
CA THR A 189 20.85 -28.20 -8.59
C THR A 189 20.53 -26.76 -8.95
N ASP A 190 19.73 -26.52 -10.01
CA ASP A 190 19.27 -25.21 -10.43
C ASP A 190 17.96 -24.84 -9.71
N VAL A 191 18.06 -24.59 -8.39
CA VAL A 191 16.91 -24.22 -7.56
C VAL A 191 16.27 -22.91 -8.02
N GLU A 192 17.07 -21.93 -8.42
CA GLU A 192 16.58 -20.62 -8.91
C GLU A 192 15.77 -20.79 -10.20
N GLY A 193 16.25 -21.60 -11.11
CA GLY A 193 15.52 -21.96 -12.32
C GLY A 193 14.17 -22.61 -12.01
N VAL A 194 14.17 -23.60 -11.10
CA VAL A 194 12.93 -24.30 -10.68
C VAL A 194 11.92 -23.31 -10.11
N LEU A 195 12.33 -22.45 -9.19
CA LEU A 195 11.45 -21.45 -8.57
C LEU A 195 10.88 -20.47 -9.60
N ARG A 196 11.70 -20.06 -10.58
CA ARG A 196 11.28 -19.17 -11.68
C ARG A 196 10.23 -19.82 -12.59
N GLU A 197 10.36 -21.12 -12.84
CA GLU A 197 9.36 -21.84 -13.64
C GLU A 197 8.06 -22.08 -12.84
N ILE A 198 8.14 -22.41 -11.55
CA ILE A 198 6.98 -22.55 -10.67
C ILE A 198 6.18 -21.25 -10.56
N ASP A 199 6.82 -20.06 -10.51
CA ASP A 199 6.11 -18.76 -10.50
C ASP A 199 5.19 -18.55 -11.70
N LYS A 200 5.39 -19.29 -12.77
CA LYS A 200 4.56 -19.19 -13.97
C LYS A 200 3.31 -20.08 -13.92
N LEU A 201 3.17 -20.94 -12.89
CA LEU A 201 2.14 -21.98 -12.81
C LEU A 201 0.73 -21.45 -13.06
N ASP A 202 0.34 -20.37 -12.42
CA ASP A 202 -0.99 -19.76 -12.60
C ASP A 202 -1.19 -19.12 -13.99
N LYS A 203 -0.12 -18.84 -14.74
CA LYS A 203 -0.20 -18.16 -16.04
C LYS A 203 -0.24 -19.11 -17.21
N ILE A 204 0.56 -20.20 -17.13
CA ILE A 204 0.79 -21.10 -18.27
C ILE A 204 0.33 -22.54 -18.01
N GLY A 205 -0.07 -22.87 -16.76
CA GLY A 205 -0.57 -24.20 -16.37
C GLY A 205 0.51 -25.24 -16.09
N ALA A 206 0.11 -26.34 -15.45
CA ALA A 206 1.00 -27.38 -14.93
C ALA A 206 1.80 -28.12 -16.04
N ASP A 207 1.15 -28.45 -17.15
CA ASP A 207 1.80 -29.18 -18.25
C ASP A 207 2.95 -28.39 -18.87
N GLU A 208 2.76 -27.08 -19.07
CA GLU A 208 3.79 -26.22 -19.64
C GLU A 208 4.92 -25.96 -18.64
N VAL A 209 4.60 -25.80 -17.35
CA VAL A 209 5.63 -25.70 -16.28
C VAL A 209 6.44 -26.98 -16.20
N ALA A 210 5.81 -28.18 -16.23
CA ALA A 210 6.53 -29.47 -16.25
C ALA A 210 7.50 -29.56 -17.42
N ARG A 211 7.07 -29.16 -18.63
CA ARG A 211 7.89 -29.08 -19.82
C ARG A 211 9.11 -28.19 -19.62
N LEU A 212 8.89 -26.97 -19.11
CA LEU A 212 9.96 -25.99 -18.85
C LEU A 212 10.94 -26.48 -17.79
N LEU A 213 10.47 -27.09 -16.69
CA LEU A 213 11.34 -27.69 -15.67
C LEU A 213 12.27 -28.74 -16.29
N THR A 214 11.78 -29.53 -17.22
CA THR A 214 12.59 -30.56 -17.92
C THR A 214 13.58 -29.92 -18.88
N GLU A 215 13.15 -28.98 -19.70
CA GLU A 215 13.98 -28.38 -20.76
C GLU A 215 15.02 -27.39 -20.24
N THR A 216 14.69 -26.61 -19.20
CA THR A 216 15.52 -25.48 -18.73
C THR A 216 16.25 -25.75 -17.43
N CYS A 217 15.67 -26.57 -16.53
CA CYS A 217 16.25 -26.85 -15.22
C CYS A 217 16.88 -28.27 -15.13
N GLY A 218 16.80 -29.06 -16.20
CA GLY A 218 17.37 -30.40 -16.25
C GLY A 218 16.63 -31.44 -15.38
N ALA A 219 15.38 -31.18 -15.02
CA ALA A 219 14.57 -32.10 -14.25
C ALA A 219 14.12 -33.29 -15.10
N THR A 220 14.06 -34.48 -14.52
CA THR A 220 13.32 -35.61 -15.09
C THR A 220 11.82 -35.37 -14.99
N GLU A 221 11.00 -36.10 -15.77
CA GLU A 221 9.54 -36.04 -15.67
C GLU A 221 9.02 -36.29 -14.23
N ALA A 222 9.66 -37.26 -13.53
CA ALA A 222 9.31 -37.58 -12.15
C ALA A 222 9.63 -36.42 -11.17
N GLN A 223 10.78 -35.77 -11.34
CA GLN A 223 11.19 -34.61 -10.55
C GLN A 223 10.29 -33.40 -10.85
N ALA A 224 9.96 -33.14 -12.12
CA ALA A 224 9.04 -32.07 -12.51
C ALA A 224 7.65 -32.25 -11.88
N ARG A 225 7.13 -33.49 -11.87
CA ARG A 225 5.87 -33.82 -11.20
C ARG A 225 5.97 -33.58 -9.70
N ALA A 226 7.03 -34.01 -9.03
CA ALA A 226 7.24 -33.76 -7.59
C ALA A 226 7.29 -32.25 -7.26
N CYS A 227 7.90 -31.43 -8.11
CA CYS A 227 7.91 -29.97 -7.96
C CYS A 227 6.49 -29.37 -8.04
N LEU A 228 5.66 -29.86 -8.96
CA LEU A 228 4.27 -29.43 -9.08
C LEU A 228 3.42 -29.87 -7.89
N GLU A 229 3.59 -31.12 -7.42
CA GLU A 229 2.89 -31.63 -6.22
C GLU A 229 3.25 -30.80 -4.97
N LEU A 230 4.51 -30.37 -4.83
CA LEU A 230 4.87 -29.41 -3.77
C LEU A 230 4.13 -28.07 -3.95
N ALA A 231 4.11 -27.54 -5.17
CA ALA A 231 3.45 -26.25 -5.44
C ALA A 231 1.93 -26.28 -5.21
N GLU A 232 1.29 -27.44 -5.33
CA GLU A 232 -0.15 -27.60 -5.04
C GLU A 232 -0.47 -27.71 -3.55
N LEU A 233 0.55 -27.85 -2.68
CA LEU A 233 0.36 -28.04 -1.26
C LEU A 233 -0.07 -26.71 -0.59
N THR A 234 -1.24 -26.76 0.03
CA THR A 234 -1.77 -25.70 0.87
C THR A 234 -2.16 -26.25 2.24
N ALA A 235 -2.07 -25.43 3.28
CA ALA A 235 -2.51 -25.81 4.64
C ALA A 235 -2.95 -24.58 5.44
N SER A 236 -3.87 -24.79 6.37
CA SER A 236 -4.39 -23.76 7.26
C SER A 236 -3.85 -23.85 8.68
N ASP A 237 -3.10 -24.89 9.00
CA ASP A 237 -2.40 -25.09 10.26
C ASP A 237 -1.08 -25.84 10.07
N GLY A 238 -0.17 -25.70 11.05
CA GLY A 238 1.18 -26.26 10.97
C GLY A 238 1.24 -27.78 11.03
N ALA A 239 0.32 -28.44 11.72
CA ALA A 239 0.27 -29.89 11.82
C ALA A 239 -0.16 -30.52 10.48
N GLU A 240 -1.17 -29.95 9.83
CA GLU A 240 -1.60 -30.32 8.49
C GLU A 240 -0.45 -30.12 7.49
N LEU A 241 0.21 -28.96 7.55
CA LEU A 241 1.34 -28.62 6.69
C LEU A 241 2.47 -29.66 6.82
N ALA A 242 2.87 -29.98 8.06
CA ALA A 242 3.93 -30.93 8.36
C ALA A 242 3.58 -32.35 7.85
N ALA A 243 2.35 -32.79 8.10
CA ALA A 243 1.91 -34.13 7.68
C ALA A 243 1.90 -34.27 6.15
N LYS A 244 1.39 -33.28 5.43
CA LYS A 244 1.38 -33.25 3.95
C LYS A 244 2.79 -33.24 3.38
N PHE A 245 3.68 -32.41 3.95
CA PHE A 245 5.07 -32.31 3.50
C PHE A 245 5.84 -33.60 3.73
N ASP A 246 5.71 -34.23 4.93
CA ASP A 246 6.38 -35.48 5.26
C ASP A 246 5.91 -36.63 4.34
N ALA A 247 4.60 -36.71 4.04
CA ALA A 247 4.05 -37.67 3.10
C ALA A 247 4.61 -37.48 1.68
N LEU A 248 4.75 -36.21 1.24
CA LEU A 248 5.33 -35.88 -0.07
C LEU A 248 6.82 -36.28 -0.14
N CYS A 249 7.61 -35.97 0.89
CA CYS A 249 9.00 -36.40 0.98
C CYS A 249 9.17 -37.90 0.92
N GLU A 250 8.31 -38.66 1.61
CA GLU A 250 8.32 -40.13 1.61
C GLU A 250 7.96 -40.69 0.21
N ALA A 251 6.94 -40.13 -0.43
CA ALA A 251 6.51 -40.55 -1.78
C ALA A 251 7.62 -40.39 -2.84
N HIS A 252 8.46 -39.36 -2.69
CA HIS A 252 9.55 -39.04 -3.61
C HIS A 252 10.93 -39.49 -3.11
N GLY A 253 11.00 -40.27 -2.03
CA GLY A 253 12.23 -40.88 -1.52
C GLY A 253 13.25 -39.89 -0.97
N ILE A 254 12.82 -38.74 -0.46
CA ILE A 254 13.72 -37.76 0.16
C ILE A 254 14.15 -38.29 1.53
N VAL A 255 15.45 -38.38 1.76
CA VAL A 255 16.03 -38.97 2.97
C VAL A 255 15.89 -37.99 4.15
N LYS A 256 15.19 -38.40 5.22
CA LYS A 256 14.86 -37.58 6.40
C LYS A 256 16.06 -37.01 7.16
N ASP A 257 17.23 -37.65 7.11
CA ASP A 257 18.45 -37.19 7.78
C ASP A 257 19.44 -36.46 6.87
N SER A 258 19.02 -36.12 5.64
CA SER A 258 19.86 -35.39 4.70
C SER A 258 19.92 -33.87 5.03
N GLU A 259 20.99 -33.21 4.57
CA GLU A 259 21.12 -31.74 4.68
C GLU A 259 19.97 -31.03 3.99
N SER A 260 19.52 -31.54 2.84
CA SER A 260 18.40 -30.96 2.08
C SER A 260 17.08 -31.07 2.85
N TYR A 261 16.78 -32.21 3.49
CA TYR A 261 15.61 -32.36 4.34
C TYR A 261 15.70 -31.45 5.58
N THR A 262 16.89 -31.36 6.21
CA THR A 262 17.12 -30.47 7.35
C THR A 262 16.86 -29.00 6.96
N LEU A 263 17.32 -28.56 5.81
CA LEU A 263 17.03 -27.21 5.29
C LEU A 263 15.53 -27.01 5.07
N ALA A 264 14.86 -27.98 4.45
CA ALA A 264 13.41 -27.92 4.23
C ALA A 264 12.63 -27.85 5.54
N ARG A 265 13.03 -28.63 6.57
CA ARG A 265 12.42 -28.62 7.89
C ARG A 265 12.53 -27.27 8.59
N GLN A 266 13.67 -26.59 8.49
CA GLN A 266 13.81 -25.23 9.04
C GLN A 266 12.78 -24.28 8.43
N GLY A 267 12.60 -24.33 7.11
CA GLY A 267 11.59 -23.52 6.43
C GLY A 267 10.16 -23.92 6.79
N LEU A 268 9.90 -25.22 6.93
CA LEU A 268 8.61 -25.76 7.32
C LEU A 268 8.22 -25.32 8.74
N ASP A 269 9.15 -25.42 9.71
CA ASP A 269 8.91 -25.06 11.09
C ASP A 269 8.61 -23.56 11.24
N THR A 270 9.32 -22.70 10.49
CA THR A 270 9.02 -21.27 10.44
C THR A 270 7.64 -21.01 9.82
N LEU A 271 7.31 -21.68 8.71
CA LEU A 271 6.01 -21.49 8.05
C LEU A 271 4.85 -22.02 8.91
N ALA A 272 5.03 -23.16 9.60
CA ALA A 272 4.06 -23.68 10.55
C ALA A 272 3.80 -22.69 11.71
N MET A 273 4.86 -22.13 12.29
CA MET A 273 4.75 -21.09 13.32
C MET A 273 3.94 -19.88 12.81
N ILE A 274 4.20 -19.42 11.59
CA ILE A 274 3.47 -18.27 10.98
C ILE A 274 1.98 -18.58 10.89
N VAL A 275 1.62 -19.75 10.36
CA VAL A 275 0.21 -20.13 10.15
C VAL A 275 -0.50 -20.35 11.48
N ASP A 276 0.12 -21.05 12.44
CA ASP A 276 -0.46 -21.38 13.73
C ASP A 276 -0.68 -20.12 14.60
N GLU A 277 0.32 -19.24 14.70
CA GLU A 277 0.18 -17.99 15.45
C GLU A 277 -0.83 -17.05 14.80
N ALA A 278 -0.84 -16.98 13.46
CA ALA A 278 -1.85 -16.21 12.76
C ALA A 278 -3.26 -16.77 12.97
N ALA A 279 -3.42 -18.09 12.94
CA ALA A 279 -4.71 -18.74 13.20
C ALA A 279 -5.21 -18.52 14.63
N ALA A 280 -4.31 -18.48 15.63
CA ALA A 280 -4.65 -18.20 17.02
C ALA A 280 -5.18 -16.77 17.23
N ILE A 281 -4.67 -15.78 16.45
CA ILE A 281 -5.06 -14.37 16.57
C ILE A 281 -6.25 -14.06 15.64
N ARG A 282 -6.17 -14.51 14.38
CA ARG A 282 -7.18 -14.23 13.34
C ARG A 282 -7.32 -15.42 12.38
N PRO A 283 -8.20 -16.39 12.69
CA PRO A 283 -8.37 -17.60 11.90
C PRO A 283 -8.64 -17.32 10.42
N GLY A 284 -7.93 -18.01 9.53
CA GLY A 284 -8.09 -17.92 8.08
C GLY A 284 -7.57 -16.62 7.45
N SER A 285 -6.72 -15.86 8.16
CA SER A 285 -6.08 -14.65 7.63
C SER A 285 -4.76 -14.95 6.92
N VAL A 286 -4.07 -16.00 7.33
CA VAL A 286 -2.82 -16.48 6.73
C VAL A 286 -2.93 -17.97 6.47
N ILE A 287 -2.51 -18.43 5.30
CA ILE A 287 -2.43 -19.85 4.93
C ILE A 287 -1.06 -20.16 4.34
N ALA A 288 -0.59 -21.38 4.53
CA ALA A 288 0.54 -21.89 3.77
C ALA A 288 0.09 -22.19 2.33
N ASP A 289 0.86 -21.70 1.35
CA ASP A 289 0.63 -21.93 -0.07
C ASP A 289 1.99 -22.03 -0.77
N LEU A 290 2.43 -23.25 -1.04
CA LEU A 290 3.78 -23.51 -1.51
C LEU A 290 3.98 -23.17 -3.00
N LYS A 291 2.94 -22.73 -3.68
CA LYS A 291 2.98 -22.15 -5.01
C LYS A 291 3.62 -20.76 -5.04
N ILE A 292 3.58 -20.03 -3.93
CA ILE A 292 4.14 -18.68 -3.86
C ILE A 292 5.66 -18.73 -4.00
N ALA A 293 6.15 -18.30 -5.17
CA ALA A 293 7.55 -18.39 -5.55
C ALA A 293 8.18 -17.05 -5.95
N ARG A 294 7.41 -15.95 -5.91
CA ARG A 294 7.84 -14.63 -6.38
C ARG A 294 8.87 -13.96 -5.47
N GLY A 295 9.73 -13.14 -6.10
CA GLY A 295 10.71 -12.32 -5.39
C GLY A 295 11.86 -13.11 -4.79
N LEU A 296 12.03 -14.37 -5.16
CA LEU A 296 12.99 -15.29 -4.55
C LEU A 296 14.45 -14.98 -4.89
N ASP A 297 14.73 -14.06 -5.82
CA ASP A 297 16.12 -13.67 -6.15
C ASP A 297 16.81 -12.97 -4.96
N TYR A 298 16.07 -12.38 -4.04
CA TYR A 298 16.64 -11.69 -2.87
C TYR A 298 16.03 -12.11 -1.52
N TYR A 299 14.87 -12.81 -1.50
CA TYR A 299 14.29 -13.34 -0.26
C TYR A 299 15.03 -14.59 0.19
N THR A 300 15.29 -14.70 1.49
CA THR A 300 16.10 -15.75 2.12
C THR A 300 15.31 -16.65 3.08
N GLY A 301 14.08 -16.26 3.40
CA GLY A 301 13.19 -16.95 4.33
C GLY A 301 11.75 -16.96 3.83
N SER A 302 10.82 -16.51 4.67
CA SER A 302 9.40 -16.47 4.31
C SER A 302 9.12 -15.46 3.21
N VAL A 303 8.15 -15.81 2.36
CA VAL A 303 7.61 -14.98 1.27
C VAL A 303 6.09 -14.93 1.40
N TYR A 304 5.51 -13.79 1.06
CA TYR A 304 4.09 -13.52 1.22
C TYR A 304 3.49 -12.90 -0.03
N GLU A 305 2.30 -13.34 -0.39
CA GLU A 305 1.41 -12.66 -1.32
C GLU A 305 0.01 -12.58 -0.71
N THR A 306 -0.69 -11.49 -0.98
CA THR A 306 -2.02 -11.26 -0.42
C THR A 306 -3.03 -11.12 -1.53
N PHE A 307 -4.14 -11.84 -1.42
CA PHE A 307 -5.21 -11.83 -2.40
C PHE A 307 -6.53 -11.40 -1.73
N LEU A 308 -7.41 -10.79 -2.54
CA LEU A 308 -8.74 -10.39 -2.10
C LEU A 308 -9.78 -11.42 -2.52
N ASP A 309 -10.68 -11.77 -1.59
CA ASP A 309 -11.76 -12.70 -1.84
C ASP A 309 -12.69 -12.13 -2.94
N GLY A 310 -12.95 -12.94 -3.98
CA GLY A 310 -13.80 -12.53 -5.10
C GLY A 310 -13.20 -11.51 -6.07
N ALA A 311 -11.95 -11.10 -5.91
CA ALA A 311 -11.27 -10.12 -6.76
C ALA A 311 -9.98 -10.67 -7.39
N ALA A 312 -9.98 -11.92 -7.85
CA ALA A 312 -8.82 -12.63 -8.39
C ALA A 312 -8.14 -11.89 -9.57
N SER A 313 -8.90 -11.11 -10.35
CA SER A 313 -8.37 -10.31 -11.47
C SER A 313 -7.36 -9.25 -11.05
N LEU A 314 -7.40 -8.79 -9.79
CA LEU A 314 -6.41 -7.86 -9.25
C LEU A 314 -5.04 -8.53 -9.03
N GLY A 315 -4.99 -9.86 -8.89
CA GLY A 315 -3.79 -10.56 -8.48
C GLY A 315 -3.36 -10.19 -7.07
N SER A 316 -2.08 -10.39 -6.77
CA SER A 316 -1.51 -10.03 -5.46
C SER A 316 -1.54 -8.51 -5.25
N ILE A 317 -2.13 -8.08 -4.13
CA ILE A 317 -2.29 -6.67 -3.75
C ILE A 317 -1.24 -6.21 -2.74
N CYS A 318 -0.64 -7.15 -2.03
CA CYS A 318 0.45 -6.93 -1.09
C CYS A 318 1.42 -8.12 -1.19
N SER A 319 2.70 -7.84 -1.22
CA SER A 319 3.74 -8.87 -1.27
C SER A 319 4.94 -8.46 -0.43
N GLY A 320 5.74 -9.45 -0.05
CA GLY A 320 6.95 -9.22 0.71
C GLY A 320 7.64 -10.50 1.16
N GLY A 321 8.61 -10.37 2.06
CA GLY A 321 9.33 -11.51 2.59
C GLY A 321 10.55 -11.12 3.43
N ARG A 322 11.27 -12.12 3.91
CA ARG A 322 12.54 -11.97 4.63
C ARG A 322 13.71 -11.86 3.65
N TYR A 323 14.58 -10.90 3.88
CA TYR A 323 15.82 -10.66 3.12
C TYR A 323 16.98 -10.40 4.08
N ASP A 324 18.05 -11.20 3.96
CA ASP A 324 19.19 -11.11 4.87
C ASP A 324 20.40 -10.37 4.26
N ASN A 325 20.42 -10.18 2.95
CA ASN A 325 21.61 -9.70 2.24
C ASN A 325 21.43 -8.34 1.53
N LEU A 326 20.21 -7.80 1.47
CA LEU A 326 19.92 -6.59 0.70
C LEU A 326 20.58 -5.34 1.30
N ALA A 327 20.56 -5.21 2.63
CA ALA A 327 21.17 -4.12 3.37
C ALA A 327 22.44 -4.59 4.09
N SER A 328 23.53 -4.81 3.33
CA SER A 328 24.82 -5.24 3.89
C SER A 328 25.93 -4.31 3.45
N GLN A 329 26.88 -4.03 4.35
CA GLN A 329 28.07 -3.23 4.07
C GLN A 329 29.29 -3.86 4.74
N GLY A 330 30.18 -4.47 3.94
CA GLY A 330 31.33 -5.21 4.45
C GLY A 330 30.88 -6.36 5.35
N ASN A 331 31.38 -6.42 6.58
CA ASN A 331 31.02 -7.45 7.56
C ASN A 331 29.72 -7.14 8.34
N ARG A 332 29.09 -5.99 8.12
CA ARG A 332 27.85 -5.61 8.79
C ARG A 332 26.67 -6.11 7.97
N LYS A 333 25.84 -6.96 8.59
CA LYS A 333 24.58 -7.48 8.02
C LYS A 333 23.41 -6.78 8.69
N TYR A 334 22.42 -6.44 7.89
CA TYR A 334 21.14 -5.86 8.33
C TYR A 334 20.01 -6.70 7.73
N PRO A 335 19.74 -7.90 8.30
CA PRO A 335 18.62 -8.73 7.86
C PRO A 335 17.31 -7.98 8.08
N GLY A 336 16.36 -8.20 7.19
CA GLY A 336 15.06 -7.56 7.25
C GLY A 336 13.94 -8.48 6.84
N VAL A 337 12.74 -8.13 7.27
CA VAL A 337 11.47 -8.66 6.75
C VAL A 337 10.56 -7.48 6.48
N GLY A 338 9.87 -7.50 5.35
CA GLY A 338 9.00 -6.38 4.95
C GLY A 338 7.89 -6.81 4.03
N LEU A 339 6.78 -6.06 4.06
CA LEU A 339 5.64 -6.21 3.16
C LEU A 339 5.26 -4.86 2.57
N SER A 340 4.81 -4.89 1.32
CA SER A 340 4.45 -3.72 0.51
C SER A 340 3.05 -3.86 -0.07
N ILE A 341 2.18 -2.88 0.18
CA ILE A 341 0.86 -2.74 -0.43
C ILE A 341 0.95 -1.85 -1.67
N GLY A 342 0.43 -2.30 -2.81
CA GLY A 342 0.18 -1.45 -3.97
C GLY A 342 -1.04 -0.54 -3.74
N LEU A 343 -0.85 0.57 -2.99
CA LEU A 343 -1.95 1.41 -2.51
C LEU A 343 -2.82 1.95 -3.65
N SER A 344 -2.23 2.48 -4.71
CA SER A 344 -3.00 3.02 -5.85
C SER A 344 -3.88 1.98 -6.52
N ARG A 345 -3.50 0.69 -6.51
CA ARG A 345 -4.33 -0.41 -7.01
C ARG A 345 -5.57 -0.60 -6.15
N LEU A 346 -5.43 -0.57 -4.81
CA LEU A 346 -6.55 -0.68 -3.88
C LEU A 346 -7.49 0.52 -4.01
N VAL A 347 -6.94 1.73 -4.09
CA VAL A 347 -7.73 2.96 -4.29
C VAL A 347 -8.51 2.88 -5.60
N SER A 348 -7.88 2.47 -6.70
CA SER A 348 -8.55 2.28 -7.98
C SER A 348 -9.73 1.28 -7.89
N TYR A 349 -9.53 0.16 -7.19
CA TYR A 349 -10.60 -0.82 -6.94
C TYR A 349 -11.75 -0.21 -6.10
N MET A 350 -11.42 0.48 -5.00
CA MET A 350 -12.42 1.12 -4.14
C MET A 350 -13.26 2.14 -4.92
N LEU A 351 -12.63 2.98 -5.73
CA LEU A 351 -13.30 4.02 -6.52
C LEU A 351 -14.17 3.43 -7.64
N HIS A 352 -13.62 2.49 -8.42
CA HIS A 352 -14.26 2.09 -9.69
C HIS A 352 -15.07 0.78 -9.60
N THR A 353 -14.78 -0.06 -8.59
CA THR A 353 -15.48 -1.35 -8.41
C THR A 353 -16.38 -1.32 -7.18
N ALA A 354 -15.88 -0.85 -6.03
CA ALA A 354 -16.68 -0.78 -4.81
C ALA A 354 -17.59 0.46 -4.75
N GLY A 355 -17.34 1.49 -5.57
CA GLY A 355 -18.15 2.71 -5.60
C GLY A 355 -17.82 3.72 -4.50
N ALA A 356 -16.68 3.55 -3.81
CA ALA A 356 -16.26 4.47 -2.76
C ALA A 356 -16.13 5.90 -3.27
N HIS A 357 -16.71 6.85 -2.56
CA HIS A 357 -16.69 8.26 -2.92
C HIS A 357 -16.69 9.15 -1.69
N ALA A 358 -16.20 10.36 -1.83
CA ALA A 358 -16.31 11.36 -0.76
C ALA A 358 -17.74 11.89 -0.70
N ASN A 359 -18.32 12.00 0.50
CA ASN A 359 -19.65 12.61 0.70
C ASN A 359 -19.68 14.08 0.25
N ARG A 360 -18.52 14.73 0.17
CA ARG A 360 -18.36 16.08 -0.34
C ARG A 360 -16.95 16.37 -0.82
N VAL A 361 -16.83 17.31 -1.75
CA VAL A 361 -15.54 17.71 -2.34
C VAL A 361 -14.80 18.67 -1.38
N SER A 362 -15.51 19.63 -0.80
CA SER A 362 -14.90 20.63 0.09
C SER A 362 -14.69 20.06 1.50
N PRO A 363 -13.56 20.33 2.16
CA PRO A 363 -13.41 20.08 3.59
C PRO A 363 -14.25 21.02 4.46
N ALA A 364 -14.70 22.18 3.91
CA ALA A 364 -15.49 23.14 4.66
C ALA A 364 -16.84 22.57 5.11
N ALA A 365 -17.18 22.77 6.38
CA ALA A 365 -18.51 22.47 6.91
C ALA A 365 -19.47 23.65 6.76
N VAL A 366 -18.95 24.88 6.75
CA VAL A 366 -19.71 26.10 6.69
C VAL A 366 -19.26 27.00 5.54
N LEU A 367 -20.21 27.58 4.80
CA LEU A 367 -19.98 28.70 3.89
C LEU A 367 -20.58 29.97 4.51
N VAL A 368 -19.74 30.95 4.80
CA VAL A 368 -20.26 32.28 5.24
C VAL A 368 -20.66 33.06 3.99
N ALA A 369 -21.93 33.47 3.96
CA ALA A 369 -22.48 34.29 2.87
C ALA A 369 -21.96 35.73 2.96
N VAL A 370 -21.94 36.40 1.81
CA VAL A 370 -21.55 37.83 1.71
C VAL A 370 -22.70 38.58 1.03
N TRP A 371 -23.27 39.56 1.73
CA TRP A 371 -24.38 40.34 1.19
C TRP A 371 -23.91 41.32 0.12
N ASN A 372 -22.93 42.15 0.44
CA ASN A 372 -22.26 43.09 -0.42
C ASN A 372 -20.74 42.95 -0.24
N GLU A 373 -19.93 43.41 -1.19
CA GLU A 373 -18.46 43.30 -1.05
C GLU A 373 -17.92 44.15 0.13
N GLU A 374 -18.59 45.20 0.50
CA GLU A 374 -18.28 46.02 1.69
C GLU A 374 -18.46 45.23 3.01
N ASP A 375 -19.32 44.20 3.02
CA ASP A 375 -19.57 43.36 4.21
C ASP A 375 -18.54 42.20 4.31
N ARG A 376 -17.73 41.99 3.30
CA ARG A 376 -16.72 40.88 3.28
C ARG A 376 -15.80 40.86 4.51
N PRO A 377 -15.31 42.00 5.05
CA PRO A 377 -14.53 42.02 6.29
C PRO A 377 -15.28 41.43 7.49
N ALA A 378 -16.60 41.62 7.59
CA ALA A 378 -17.43 41.03 8.63
C ALA A 378 -17.58 39.52 8.45
N ALA A 379 -17.89 39.05 7.24
CA ALA A 379 -17.93 37.63 6.90
C ALA A 379 -16.61 36.94 7.20
N ASN A 380 -15.48 37.54 6.86
CA ASN A 380 -14.15 37.00 7.16
C ASN A 380 -13.89 36.93 8.69
N ARG A 381 -14.37 37.86 9.50
CA ARG A 381 -14.25 37.78 10.96
C ARG A 381 -15.02 36.58 11.51
N ILE A 382 -16.27 36.37 11.08
CA ILE A 382 -17.09 35.22 11.45
C ILE A 382 -16.36 33.92 11.05
N ALA A 383 -15.91 33.80 9.81
CA ALA A 383 -15.20 32.64 9.35
C ALA A 383 -13.93 32.35 10.18
N ASN A 384 -13.19 33.39 10.56
CA ASN A 384 -11.99 33.22 11.38
C ASN A 384 -12.33 32.79 12.83
N GLN A 385 -13.42 33.22 13.39
CA GLN A 385 -13.90 32.77 14.71
C GLN A 385 -14.30 31.28 14.66
N LEU A 386 -15.05 30.87 13.64
CA LEU A 386 -15.38 29.46 13.43
C LEU A 386 -14.13 28.58 13.23
N ARG A 387 -13.18 29.04 12.41
CA ARG A 387 -11.91 28.36 12.18
C ARG A 387 -11.07 28.23 13.46
N ALA A 388 -11.02 29.24 14.28
CA ALA A 388 -10.30 29.21 15.57
C ALA A 388 -10.88 28.17 16.53
N ARG A 389 -12.11 27.73 16.33
CA ARG A 389 -12.82 26.67 17.07
C ARG A 389 -12.70 25.30 16.35
N GLY A 390 -11.92 25.19 15.28
CA GLY A 390 -11.72 23.95 14.53
C GLY A 390 -12.84 23.65 13.50
N ILE A 391 -13.76 24.58 13.25
CA ILE A 391 -14.84 24.41 12.27
C ILE A 391 -14.32 24.88 10.91
N ALA A 392 -14.12 23.93 9.99
CA ALA A 392 -13.65 24.23 8.65
C ALA A 392 -14.67 25.10 7.91
N THR A 393 -14.29 26.31 7.56
CA THR A 393 -15.20 27.34 7.05
C THR A 393 -14.63 28.02 5.81
N ASP A 394 -15.46 28.17 4.79
CA ASP A 394 -15.19 28.97 3.59
C ASP A 394 -16.04 30.26 3.60
N VAL A 395 -15.67 31.22 2.78
CA VAL A 395 -16.43 32.46 2.59
C VAL A 395 -16.83 32.53 1.13
N ALA A 396 -18.07 32.94 0.87
CA ALA A 396 -18.57 33.02 -0.50
C ALA A 396 -17.62 33.82 -1.42
N PRO A 397 -17.29 33.31 -2.60
CA PRO A 397 -16.25 33.91 -3.45
C PRO A 397 -16.63 35.28 -3.98
N THR A 398 -17.95 35.56 -4.09
CA THR A 398 -18.51 36.85 -4.52
C THR A 398 -19.78 37.13 -3.78
N ALA A 399 -20.12 38.43 -3.64
CA ALA A 399 -21.40 38.90 -3.11
C ALA A 399 -22.55 38.73 -4.13
N ALA A 400 -22.69 37.50 -4.65
CA ALA A 400 -23.77 37.16 -5.56
C ALA A 400 -25.10 37.02 -4.80
N LYS A 401 -26.24 36.98 -5.53
CA LYS A 401 -27.54 36.70 -4.94
C LYS A 401 -27.47 35.42 -4.10
N LEU A 402 -28.04 35.37 -2.90
CA LEU A 402 -27.98 34.26 -1.93
C LEU A 402 -28.24 32.90 -2.55
N GLY A 403 -29.25 32.77 -3.42
CA GLY A 403 -29.53 31.51 -4.10
C GLY A 403 -28.35 30.99 -4.95
N LYS A 404 -27.44 31.84 -5.42
CA LYS A 404 -26.22 31.44 -6.12
C LYS A 404 -25.14 31.00 -5.14
N GLN A 405 -25.04 31.65 -3.97
CA GLN A 405 -24.10 31.27 -2.92
C GLN A 405 -24.50 29.91 -2.29
N ILE A 406 -25.80 29.69 -2.05
CA ILE A 406 -26.32 28.39 -1.58
C ILE A 406 -26.05 27.29 -2.61
N LYS A 407 -26.28 27.54 -3.91
CA LYS A 407 -25.94 26.58 -4.98
C LYS A 407 -24.43 26.32 -5.08
N TYR A 408 -23.60 27.29 -4.73
CA TYR A 408 -22.16 27.08 -4.66
C TYR A 408 -21.79 26.16 -3.49
N ALA A 409 -22.39 26.37 -2.30
CA ALA A 409 -22.23 25.48 -1.16
C ALA A 409 -22.68 24.05 -1.50
N ASP A 410 -23.88 23.90 -2.06
CA ASP A 410 -24.45 22.62 -2.49
C ASP A 410 -23.54 21.88 -3.49
N LYS A 411 -23.04 22.58 -4.51
CA LYS A 411 -22.11 21.99 -5.51
C LYS A 411 -20.83 21.46 -4.88
N LEU A 412 -20.36 22.07 -3.79
CA LEU A 412 -19.17 21.64 -3.06
C LEU A 412 -19.48 20.65 -1.93
N GLY A 413 -20.77 20.38 -1.68
CA GLY A 413 -21.25 19.54 -0.59
C GLY A 413 -21.07 20.19 0.79
N ILE A 414 -20.98 21.53 0.88
CA ILE A 414 -20.87 22.26 2.16
C ILE A 414 -22.26 22.27 2.82
N PRO A 415 -22.44 21.63 4.00
CA PRO A 415 -23.78 21.40 4.55
C PRO A 415 -24.42 22.61 5.19
N TYR A 416 -23.61 23.59 5.64
CA TYR A 416 -24.13 24.78 6.35
C TYR A 416 -23.81 26.07 5.59
N VAL A 417 -24.79 26.96 5.53
CA VAL A 417 -24.60 28.33 5.04
C VAL A 417 -24.88 29.27 6.19
N TRP A 418 -23.90 30.08 6.55
CA TRP A 418 -23.98 31.12 7.57
C TRP A 418 -24.37 32.42 6.92
N PHE A 419 -25.42 33.06 7.44
CA PHE A 419 -25.90 34.37 7.03
C PHE A 419 -25.51 35.38 8.10
N PRO A 420 -24.50 36.24 7.87
CA PRO A 420 -24.20 37.34 8.78
C PRO A 420 -25.43 38.26 8.99
N ALA A 421 -25.59 38.82 10.19
CA ALA A 421 -26.60 39.82 10.43
C ALA A 421 -26.53 40.93 9.38
N ALA A 422 -27.62 41.22 8.72
CA ALA A 422 -27.66 42.34 7.78
C ALA A 422 -27.38 43.63 8.55
N ALA A 423 -26.47 44.47 8.05
CA ALA A 423 -26.32 45.81 8.59
C ALA A 423 -27.69 46.49 8.50
N ALA A 424 -28.24 46.85 9.65
CA ALA A 424 -29.55 47.54 9.72
C ALA A 424 -29.46 48.88 9.01
N GLU A 425 -29.80 48.93 7.73
CA GLU A 425 -30.03 50.19 7.05
C GLU A 425 -31.40 50.74 7.48
N GLY A 426 -31.40 51.66 8.44
CA GLY A 426 -32.42 52.68 8.52
C GLY A 426 -33.75 52.40 9.26
N ALA A 427 -33.82 51.41 10.15
CA ALA A 427 -34.99 51.25 11.03
C ALA A 427 -34.63 51.64 12.47
N GLU A 428 -34.96 52.85 12.87
CA GLU A 428 -34.97 53.28 14.29
C GLU A 428 -35.89 52.34 15.08
N GLY A 429 -35.28 51.45 15.96
CA GLY A 429 -36.02 50.63 16.90
C GLY A 429 -36.11 49.13 16.57
N ALA A 430 -35.50 48.63 15.52
CA ALA A 430 -35.36 47.18 15.31
C ALA A 430 -34.14 46.66 16.07
N GLU A 431 -34.33 45.63 16.91
CA GLU A 431 -33.18 44.87 17.45
C GLU A 431 -32.37 44.33 16.24
N PRO A 432 -31.02 44.45 16.26
CA PRO A 432 -30.22 43.91 15.18
C PRO A 432 -30.53 42.43 15.04
N ALA A 433 -31.00 42.02 13.85
CA ALA A 433 -31.16 40.61 13.52
C ALA A 433 -29.81 39.93 13.75
N GLY A 434 -29.78 38.90 14.60
CA GLY A 434 -28.56 38.13 14.85
C GLY A 434 -28.14 37.35 13.61
N ASP A 435 -26.93 36.80 13.63
CA ASP A 435 -26.49 35.84 12.59
C ASP A 435 -27.41 34.63 12.60
N GLU A 436 -27.57 34.02 11.43
CA GLU A 436 -28.31 32.76 11.27
C GLU A 436 -27.47 31.73 10.52
N VAL A 437 -27.67 30.45 10.81
CA VAL A 437 -27.09 29.35 10.07
C VAL A 437 -28.19 28.45 9.54
N LYS A 438 -28.04 28.06 8.28
CA LYS A 438 -28.95 27.13 7.60
C LYS A 438 -28.25 25.84 7.28
N ASN A 439 -28.78 24.73 7.74
CA ASN A 439 -28.46 23.41 7.23
C ASN A 439 -29.17 23.26 5.87
N ILE A 440 -28.40 23.22 4.76
CA ILE A 440 -29.00 23.17 3.42
C ILE A 440 -29.44 21.74 3.04
N VAL A 441 -29.05 20.71 3.82
CA VAL A 441 -29.50 19.33 3.64
C VAL A 441 -30.91 19.13 4.21
N THR A 442 -31.14 19.58 5.45
CA THR A 442 -32.45 19.46 6.13
C THR A 442 -33.36 20.62 5.85
N GLY A 443 -32.83 21.77 5.45
CA GLY A 443 -33.57 23.01 5.28
C GLY A 443 -33.76 23.81 6.58
N GLU A 444 -33.36 23.31 7.74
CA GLU A 444 -33.46 23.97 9.03
C GLU A 444 -32.57 25.23 9.10
N GLN A 445 -33.11 26.30 9.62
CA GLN A 445 -32.40 27.58 9.80
C GLN A 445 -32.62 28.07 11.23
N VAL A 446 -31.53 28.37 11.92
CA VAL A 446 -31.56 28.79 13.35
C VAL A 446 -30.68 30.02 13.57
N ALA A 447 -31.00 30.78 14.59
CA ALA A 447 -30.12 31.85 15.08
C ALA A 447 -28.81 31.23 15.58
N ALA A 448 -27.68 31.86 15.29
CA ALA A 448 -26.37 31.33 15.61
C ALA A 448 -25.39 32.42 16.02
N ASP A 449 -24.50 32.10 16.96
CA ASP A 449 -23.37 32.91 17.37
C ASP A 449 -22.07 32.17 17.05
N CYS A 450 -21.21 32.77 16.24
CA CYS A 450 -19.97 32.17 15.77
C CYS A 450 -18.98 31.85 16.90
N THR A 451 -19.20 32.38 18.11
CA THR A 451 -18.38 32.05 19.29
C THR A 451 -18.84 30.80 20.04
N SER A 452 -20.08 30.36 19.85
CA SER A 452 -20.70 29.28 20.62
C SER A 452 -21.40 28.21 19.79
N TRP A 453 -21.84 28.50 18.56
CA TRP A 453 -22.56 27.55 17.71
C TRP A 453 -21.67 26.36 17.33
N GLU A 454 -22.23 25.15 17.40
CA GLU A 454 -21.57 23.89 16.98
C GLU A 454 -22.38 23.22 15.86
N PRO A 455 -21.72 22.79 14.79
CA PRO A 455 -22.38 21.95 13.77
C PRO A 455 -22.65 20.56 14.32
N ASP A 456 -23.64 19.89 13.77
CA ASP A 456 -23.74 18.44 13.94
C ASP A 456 -22.45 17.76 13.45
N THR A 457 -21.84 16.98 14.32
CA THR A 457 -20.51 16.38 14.06
C THR A 457 -20.52 15.42 12.89
N VAL A 458 -21.61 14.66 12.68
CA VAL A 458 -21.75 13.71 11.57
C VAL A 458 -21.89 14.48 10.25
N VAL A 459 -22.76 15.51 10.23
CA VAL A 459 -22.98 16.34 9.05
C VAL A 459 -21.74 17.17 8.69
N ALA A 460 -21.02 17.65 9.69
CA ALA A 460 -19.82 18.47 9.49
C ALA A 460 -18.60 17.67 9.02
N GLN A 461 -18.57 16.36 9.20
CA GLN A 461 -17.43 15.52 8.87
C GLN A 461 -17.41 15.20 7.37
N GLN A 462 -16.24 15.38 6.74
CA GLN A 462 -15.99 14.83 5.40
C GLN A 462 -15.67 13.34 5.54
N THR A 463 -16.47 12.46 4.95
CA THR A 463 -16.37 11.01 5.05
C THR A 463 -16.24 10.37 3.67
N VAL A 464 -15.88 9.08 3.65
CA VAL A 464 -15.99 8.22 2.47
C VAL A 464 -17.20 7.32 2.65
N GLU A 465 -18.01 7.23 1.61
CA GLU A 465 -19.21 6.41 1.50
C GLU A 465 -19.02 5.37 0.38
N ILE A 466 -19.81 4.28 0.44
CA ILE A 466 -19.77 3.18 -0.53
C ILE A 466 -21.11 3.09 -1.25
#